data_84f3af234a61814a7e13f5654d81093e
#
_entry.id   84f3af234a61814a7e13f5654d81093e
#
_cell.length_a   1.000
_cell.length_b   1.000
_cell.length_c   1.000
_cell.angle_alpha   90.00
_cell.angle_beta   90.00
_cell.angle_gamma   90.00
#
_symmetry.space_group_name_H-M   'P 1'
#
loop_
_entity.id
_entity.type
_entity.pdbx_description
1 polymer ?
#
loop_
_entity_poly.entity_id
_entity_poly.type
_entity_poly.pdbx_seq_one_letter_code
_entity_poly.pdbx_strand_id
1 'polypeptide(L)'
;MRIGPLLFWPSIKTRQGNEPNGSEWPYILKAPVILPARTKLVLAIAPEAQGLAGFQHRGRYVSSIRFQACRERVPAWVYAGTVGTYTGFPFAIGLTQRSACVPMEVWVDGRADPIRRVVPMGRRSC
;
A
#
# COMPACT_ATOMS: atom_id res chain seq x y z
N MET A 1 -6.81 -6.46 2.35
CA MET A 1 -7.49 -5.20 2.75
C MET A 1 -7.59 -4.29 1.54
N ARG A 2 -8.70 -3.52 1.40
CA ARG A 2 -8.97 -2.70 0.21
C ARG A 2 -9.22 -1.23 0.60
N ILE A 3 -8.70 -0.30 -0.22
CA ILE A 3 -9.03 1.13 -0.18
C ILE A 3 -9.43 1.55 -1.60
N GLY A 4 -10.73 1.74 -1.85
CA GLY A 4 -11.22 1.94 -3.21
C GLY A 4 -10.80 0.80 -4.14
N PRO A 5 -10.18 1.09 -5.30
CA PRO A 5 -9.70 0.07 -6.23
C PRO A 5 -8.40 -0.63 -5.77
N LEU A 6 -7.66 -0.07 -4.81
CA LEU A 6 -6.39 -0.61 -4.32
C LEU A 6 -6.62 -1.76 -3.36
N LEU A 7 -6.05 -2.93 -3.65
CA LEU A 7 -6.05 -4.10 -2.79
C LEU A 7 -4.64 -4.39 -2.28
N PHE A 8 -4.44 -4.39 -0.95
CA PHE A 8 -3.22 -4.91 -0.30
C PHE A 8 -3.33 -6.41 -0.12
N TRP A 9 -2.30 -7.15 -0.54
CA TRP A 9 -2.27 -8.62 -0.50
C TRP A 9 -0.96 -9.15 0.09
N PRO A 10 -0.97 -10.15 0.96
CA PRO A 10 -2.07 -10.50 1.87
C PRO A 10 -2.39 -9.35 2.82
N SER A 11 -3.32 -9.51 3.71
CA SER A 11 -3.71 -8.42 4.61
C SER A 11 -2.52 -7.91 5.43
N ILE A 12 -2.23 -6.62 5.37
CA ILE A 12 -1.18 -5.96 6.16
C ILE A 12 -1.52 -5.85 7.66
N LYS A 13 -2.76 -6.17 8.04
CA LYS A 13 -3.23 -6.15 9.43
C LYS A 13 -2.50 -7.12 10.34
N THR A 14 -2.10 -8.28 9.81
CA THR A 14 -1.50 -9.36 10.60
C THR A 14 0.00 -9.46 10.48
N ARG A 15 0.62 -8.69 9.61
CA ARG A 15 2.07 -8.67 9.44
C ARG A 15 2.68 -7.67 10.41
N GLN A 16 3.48 -8.17 11.30
CA GLN A 16 4.41 -7.34 12.04
C GLN A 16 5.59 -7.00 11.12
N GLY A 17 6.11 -5.79 11.25
CA GLY A 17 7.36 -5.44 10.61
C GLY A 17 8.49 -6.39 11.05
N ASN A 18 9.49 -6.54 10.20
CA ASN A 18 10.71 -7.25 10.57
C ASN A 18 11.35 -6.59 11.81
N GLU A 19 12.28 -7.30 12.43
CA GLU A 19 13.10 -6.73 13.51
C GLU A 19 13.73 -5.40 13.07
N PRO A 20 13.94 -4.47 14.01
CA PRO A 20 14.53 -3.17 13.69
C PRO A 20 15.87 -3.32 12.98
N ASN A 21 16.01 -2.67 11.83
CA ASN A 21 17.21 -2.75 10.99
C ASN A 21 18.17 -1.55 11.14
N GLY A 22 17.95 -0.69 12.14
CA GLY A 22 18.77 0.49 12.41
C GLY A 22 18.56 1.65 11.43
N SER A 23 17.63 1.54 10.48
CA SER A 23 17.31 2.62 9.55
C SER A 23 16.30 3.61 10.15
N GLU A 24 16.09 4.74 9.47
CA GLU A 24 15.00 5.69 9.77
C GLU A 24 13.62 5.02 9.80
N TRP A 25 13.47 3.93 9.04
CA TRP A 25 12.27 3.11 8.95
C TRP A 25 12.58 1.68 9.41
N PRO A 26 12.71 1.46 10.73
CA PRO A 26 13.21 0.20 11.25
C PRO A 26 12.29 -1.00 11.00
N TYR A 27 11.00 -0.78 10.83
CA TYR A 27 10.03 -1.85 10.61
C TYR A 27 9.50 -1.82 9.18
N ILE A 28 9.74 -2.89 8.42
CA ILE A 28 9.33 -2.98 7.01
C ILE A 28 8.23 -4.02 6.85
N LEU A 29 7.11 -3.59 6.26
CA LEU A 29 5.98 -4.42 5.88
C LEU A 29 5.97 -4.62 4.36
N LYS A 30 6.27 -5.82 3.90
CA LYS A 30 6.11 -6.18 2.48
C LYS A 30 4.66 -6.53 2.22
N ALA A 31 3.98 -5.75 1.43
CA ALA A 31 2.56 -5.89 1.14
C ALA A 31 2.29 -5.56 -0.34
N PRO A 32 2.47 -6.50 -1.27
CA PRO A 32 2.14 -6.28 -2.66
C PRO A 32 0.75 -5.66 -2.82
N VAL A 33 0.62 -4.74 -3.75
CA VAL A 33 -0.66 -4.10 -4.08
C VAL A 33 -1.17 -4.57 -5.43
N ILE A 34 -2.47 -4.68 -5.56
CA ILE A 34 -3.15 -5.16 -6.75
C ILE A 34 -4.18 -4.12 -7.17
N LEU A 35 -4.21 -3.81 -8.46
CA LEU A 35 -5.10 -2.84 -9.08
C LEU A 35 -5.85 -3.47 -10.26
N PRO A 36 -7.14 -3.14 -10.46
CA PRO A 36 -7.84 -3.48 -11.68
C PRO A 36 -7.15 -2.88 -12.91
N ALA A 37 -7.26 -3.55 -14.05
CA ALA A 37 -6.72 -3.03 -15.31
C ALA A 37 -7.21 -1.60 -15.59
N ARG A 38 -6.39 -0.82 -16.26
CA ARG A 38 -6.64 0.60 -16.63
C ARG A 38 -6.78 1.58 -15.46
N THR A 39 -6.62 1.13 -14.23
CA THR A 39 -6.69 2.01 -13.05
C THR A 39 -5.42 2.84 -12.94
N LYS A 40 -5.60 4.14 -12.72
CA LYS A 40 -4.54 5.06 -12.33
C LYS A 40 -4.93 5.67 -10.98
N LEU A 41 -3.99 5.73 -10.06
CA LEU A 41 -4.19 6.35 -8.77
C LEU A 41 -2.88 6.81 -8.12
N VAL A 42 -3.01 7.69 -7.14
CA VAL A 42 -1.95 8.00 -6.18
C VAL A 42 -2.37 7.48 -4.82
N LEU A 43 -1.50 6.70 -4.18
CA LEU A 43 -1.60 6.35 -2.77
C LEU A 43 -0.73 7.32 -1.99
N ALA A 44 -1.30 7.97 -0.99
CA ALA A 44 -0.61 8.90 -0.13
C ALA A 44 -0.82 8.56 1.35
N ILE A 45 0.18 8.86 2.17
CA ILE A 45 0.06 8.92 3.62
C ILE A 45 -0.54 10.30 3.93
N ALA A 46 -1.60 10.32 4.72
CA ALA A 46 -2.23 11.57 5.08
C ALA A 46 -1.25 12.50 5.83
N PRO A 47 -1.36 13.82 5.69
CA PRO A 47 -0.39 14.77 6.23
C PRO A 47 -0.09 14.58 7.72
N GLU A 48 -1.08 14.24 8.53
CA GLU A 48 -0.96 14.03 9.97
C GLU A 48 -0.17 12.75 10.35
N ALA A 49 0.06 11.85 9.39
CA ALA A 49 0.81 10.61 9.59
C ALA A 49 2.18 10.60 8.87
N GLN A 50 2.57 11.72 8.29
CA GLN A 50 3.91 11.88 7.74
C GLN A 50 4.94 11.76 8.88
N GLY A 51 5.99 10.95 8.64
CA GLY A 51 6.95 10.59 9.68
C GLY A 51 6.58 9.33 10.49
N LEU A 52 5.34 8.84 10.42
CA LEU A 52 4.94 7.56 11.03
C LEU A 52 5.15 6.37 10.07
N ALA A 53 4.92 6.61 8.78
CA ALA A 53 5.08 5.62 7.73
C ALA A 53 5.65 6.24 6.44
N GLY A 54 6.27 5.41 5.61
CA GLY A 54 6.77 5.78 4.30
C GLY A 54 6.68 4.63 3.32
N PHE A 55 6.46 4.91 2.03
CA PHE A 55 6.42 3.92 0.96
C PHE A 55 7.80 3.74 0.37
N GLN A 56 8.30 2.51 0.34
CA GLN A 56 9.58 2.23 -0.29
C GLN A 56 9.47 2.33 -1.81
N HIS A 57 10.28 3.22 -2.40
CA HIS A 57 10.36 3.39 -3.85
C HIS A 57 11.81 3.68 -4.26
N ARG A 58 12.39 2.81 -5.10
CA ARG A 58 13.77 2.95 -5.64
C ARG A 58 14.81 3.27 -4.55
N GLY A 59 14.78 2.53 -3.44
CA GLY A 59 15.73 2.70 -2.33
C GLY A 59 15.49 3.91 -1.42
N ARG A 60 14.39 4.64 -1.63
CA ARG A 60 13.96 5.78 -0.79
C ARG A 60 12.59 5.52 -0.18
N TYR A 61 12.26 6.28 0.85
CA TYR A 61 10.90 6.33 1.40
C TYR A 61 10.25 7.64 1.01
N VAL A 62 9.02 7.54 0.52
CA VAL A 62 8.21 8.68 0.05
C VAL A 62 6.84 8.65 0.71
N SER A 63 6.20 9.80 0.85
CA SER A 63 4.85 9.92 1.41
C SER A 63 3.73 9.63 0.41
N SER A 64 4.05 9.60 -0.88
CA SER A 64 3.08 9.28 -1.93
C SER A 64 3.72 8.51 -3.07
N ILE A 65 2.93 7.65 -3.71
CA ILE A 65 3.37 6.86 -4.87
C ILE A 65 2.23 6.74 -5.88
N ARG A 66 2.56 6.91 -7.16
CA ARG A 66 1.62 6.75 -8.26
C ARG A 66 1.66 5.32 -8.77
N PHE A 67 0.49 4.74 -8.98
CA PHE A 67 0.28 3.46 -9.63
C PHE A 67 -0.49 3.64 -10.93
N GLN A 68 -0.06 2.92 -11.95
CA GLN A 68 -0.77 2.80 -13.22
C GLN A 68 -0.83 1.32 -13.61
N ALA A 69 -2.02 0.76 -13.57
CA ALA A 69 -2.25 -0.61 -13.99
C ALA A 69 -2.13 -0.77 -15.51
N CYS A 70 -1.73 -1.95 -15.96
CA CYS A 70 -1.65 -2.27 -17.38
C CYS A 70 -3.02 -2.11 -18.07
N ARG A 71 -3.00 -1.74 -19.35
CA ARG A 71 -4.23 -1.58 -20.14
C ARG A 71 -4.83 -2.92 -20.54
N GLU A 72 -3.99 -3.91 -20.79
CA GLU A 72 -4.38 -5.24 -21.24
C GLU A 72 -4.65 -6.19 -20.07
N ARG A 73 -5.39 -7.24 -20.37
CA ARG A 73 -5.59 -8.35 -19.46
C ARG A 73 -4.28 -9.16 -19.35
N VAL A 74 -3.34 -8.66 -18.60
CA VAL A 74 -2.22 -9.49 -18.20
C VAL A 74 -2.79 -10.48 -17.17
N PRO A 75 -2.54 -11.79 -17.30
CA PRO A 75 -2.88 -12.73 -16.24
C PRO A 75 -2.23 -12.19 -14.98
N ALA A 76 -3.03 -11.82 -14.01
CA ALA A 76 -2.50 -11.43 -12.72
C ALA A 76 -1.62 -12.57 -12.25
N TRP A 77 -0.46 -12.26 -11.72
CA TRP A 77 0.31 -13.20 -10.95
C TRP A 77 -0.66 -13.90 -10.02
N VAL A 78 -0.70 -15.24 -10.15
CA VAL A 78 -1.65 -16.07 -9.42
C VAL A 78 -1.36 -15.97 -7.94
N TYR A 79 -1.87 -14.94 -7.32
CA TYR A 79 -2.00 -14.89 -5.89
C TYR A 79 -3.33 -15.57 -5.55
N ALA A 80 -3.24 -16.80 -5.05
CA ALA A 80 -4.37 -17.56 -4.53
C ALA A 80 -5.52 -17.84 -5.53
N GLY A 81 -5.22 -18.22 -6.75
CA GLY A 81 -6.21 -18.76 -7.69
C GLY A 81 -7.17 -17.73 -8.30
N THR A 82 -6.97 -16.46 -8.10
CA THR A 82 -7.75 -15.42 -8.77
C THR A 82 -7.13 -15.09 -10.13
N VAL A 83 -7.65 -15.70 -11.16
CA VAL A 83 -7.45 -15.26 -12.55
C VAL A 83 -8.28 -13.99 -12.74
N GLY A 84 -7.66 -12.83 -12.78
CA GLY A 84 -8.36 -11.56 -12.90
C GLY A 84 -7.63 -10.56 -13.78
N THR A 85 -8.35 -9.53 -14.19
CA THR A 85 -7.86 -8.38 -14.96
C THR A 85 -7.18 -7.36 -14.02
N TYR A 86 -6.10 -7.79 -13.34
CA TYR A 86 -5.41 -6.98 -12.33
C TYR A 86 -3.92 -6.84 -12.66
N THR A 87 -3.31 -5.75 -12.21
CA THR A 87 -1.86 -5.58 -12.20
C THR A 87 -1.37 -5.61 -10.76
N GLY A 88 -0.41 -6.51 -10.47
CA GLY A 88 0.27 -6.58 -9.18
C GLY A 88 1.55 -5.74 -9.18
N PHE A 89 1.82 -5.06 -8.07
CA PHE A 89 3.04 -4.29 -7.86
C PHE A 89 3.72 -4.77 -6.60
N PRO A 90 5.05 -5.05 -6.65
CA PRO A 90 5.84 -5.19 -5.44
C PRO A 90 5.76 -3.90 -4.64
N PHE A 91 5.48 -4.02 -3.35
CA PHE A 91 5.27 -2.86 -2.50
C PHE A 91 5.73 -3.14 -1.07
N ALA A 92 6.34 -2.15 -0.44
CA ALA A 92 6.73 -2.20 0.95
C ALA A 92 6.47 -0.85 1.63
N ILE A 93 6.13 -0.94 2.91
CA ILE A 93 5.88 0.20 3.78
C ILE A 93 6.86 0.13 4.93
N GLY A 94 7.62 1.21 5.13
CA GLY A 94 8.41 1.42 6.33
C GLY A 94 7.57 2.07 7.42
N LEU A 95 7.78 1.65 8.65
CA LEU A 95 7.16 2.23 9.84
C LEU A 95 8.24 2.63 10.85
N THR A 96 8.00 3.72 11.58
CA THR A 96 8.83 4.12 12.72
C THR A 96 8.51 3.32 13.99
N GLN A 97 7.38 2.63 14.02
CA GLN A 97 6.91 1.79 15.12
C GLN A 97 6.56 0.39 14.63
N ARG A 98 6.66 -0.61 15.51
CA ARG A 98 6.37 -2.02 15.18
C ARG A 98 4.95 -2.23 14.65
N SER A 99 4.01 -1.42 15.12
CA SER A 99 2.63 -1.41 14.64
C SER A 99 2.07 0.01 14.70
N ALA A 100 1.22 0.37 13.74
CA ALA A 100 0.65 1.70 13.64
C ALA A 100 -0.76 1.68 13.02
N CYS A 101 -1.52 2.72 13.31
CA CYS A 101 -2.72 3.08 12.57
C CYS A 101 -2.37 4.23 11.63
N VAL A 102 -2.28 3.94 10.35
CA VAL A 102 -1.80 4.90 9.34
C VAL A 102 -2.97 5.41 8.50
N PRO A 103 -3.36 6.69 8.66
CA PRO A 103 -4.29 7.33 7.73
C PRO A 103 -3.68 7.40 6.33
N MET A 104 -4.42 6.89 5.36
CA MET A 104 -4.03 6.87 3.96
C MET A 104 -5.12 7.45 3.07
N GLU A 105 -4.71 8.02 1.97
CA GLU A 105 -5.54 8.61 0.93
C GLU A 105 -5.27 7.94 -0.41
N VAL A 106 -6.32 7.55 -1.10
CA VAL A 106 -6.27 7.02 -2.47
C VAL A 106 -6.95 8.00 -3.41
N TRP A 107 -6.15 8.68 -4.21
CA TRP A 107 -6.57 9.61 -5.24
C TRP A 107 -6.73 8.86 -6.55
N VAL A 108 -7.96 8.54 -6.92
CA VAL A 108 -8.27 7.82 -8.16
C VAL A 108 -8.41 8.83 -9.30
N ASP A 109 -7.77 8.54 -10.45
CA ASP A 109 -7.86 9.39 -11.63
C ASP A 109 -9.33 9.65 -12.02
N GLY A 110 -9.67 10.90 -12.28
CA GLY A 110 -11.04 11.35 -12.58
C GLY A 110 -11.94 11.60 -11.37
N ARG A 111 -11.45 11.47 -10.12
CA ARG A 111 -12.18 11.85 -8.91
C ARG A 111 -11.62 13.12 -8.29
N ALA A 112 -12.51 14.01 -7.83
CA ALA A 112 -12.12 15.24 -7.16
C ALA A 112 -11.57 14.99 -5.75
N ASP A 113 -12.17 14.04 -5.02
CA ASP A 113 -11.83 13.76 -3.62
C ASP A 113 -11.16 12.40 -3.44
N PRO A 114 -10.22 12.29 -2.50
CA PRO A 114 -9.58 11.02 -2.16
C PRO A 114 -10.52 10.09 -1.37
N ILE A 115 -10.28 8.80 -1.52
CA ILE A 115 -10.84 7.80 -0.62
C ILE A 115 -9.90 7.69 0.58
N ARG A 116 -10.35 8.12 1.75
CA ARG A 116 -9.55 8.11 2.97
C ARG A 116 -9.88 6.93 3.85
N ARG A 117 -8.85 6.32 4.43
CA ARG A 117 -8.99 5.22 5.37
C ARG A 117 -7.83 5.14 6.34
N VAL A 118 -8.13 4.87 7.62
CA VAL A 118 -7.11 4.49 8.60
C VAL A 118 -6.79 3.01 8.44
N VAL A 119 -5.52 2.71 8.23
CA VAL A 119 -5.03 1.37 7.93
C VAL A 119 -4.28 0.82 9.13
N PRO A 120 -4.80 -0.26 9.79
CA PRO A 120 -4.05 -0.94 10.83
C PRO A 120 -2.91 -1.74 10.20
N MET A 121 -1.70 -1.46 10.62
CA MET A 121 -0.46 -2.12 10.20
C MET A 121 0.18 -2.82 11.39
N GLY A 122 0.49 -4.12 11.24
CA GLY A 122 1.03 -4.92 12.33
C GLY A 122 0.09 -5.12 13.52
N ARG A 123 -1.19 -4.78 13.37
CA ARG A 123 -2.23 -4.90 14.40
C ARG A 123 -3.61 -5.20 13.78
N ARG A 124 -4.52 -5.77 14.57
CA ARG A 124 -5.82 -6.24 14.05
C ARG A 124 -6.81 -5.12 13.73
N SER A 125 -6.73 -4.03 14.46
CA SER A 125 -7.67 -2.91 14.32
C SER A 125 -7.04 -1.56 14.72
N CYS A 126 -7.63 -0.53 14.33
CA CYS A 126 -7.50 0.81 14.81
C CYS A 126 -8.81 1.22 15.52
#